data_a81563a24f36eed537eacaac476d2b74
#
_entry.id   a81563a24f36eed537eacaac476d2b74
#
_cell.length_a   1.000
_cell.length_b   1.000
_cell.length_c   1.000
_cell.angle_alpha   90.00
_cell.angle_beta   90.00
_cell.angle_gamma   90.00
#
_symmetry.space_group_name_H-M   'P 1'
#
loop_
_entity.id
_entity.type
_entity.pdbx_description
1 polymer ?
#
loop_
_entity_poly.entity_id
_entity_poly.type
_entity_poly.pdbx_seq_one_letter_code
_entity_poly.pdbx_strand_id
1 'polypeptide(L)'
;MSEREFKKSLTGNVLASRYEIIQQLAKKAGRRTLLARDRETEELVVVKFLSFSSDFEWDALKLFEREAKILQAISHPAIPRYLDYFELEFNNGNRGFALVQSYI
;
A
#
# COMPACT_ATOMS: atom_id res chain seq x y z
N MET A 1 7.99 15.96 0.14
CA MET A 1 8.50 15.04 1.19
C MET A 1 9.74 14.34 0.68
N SER A 2 10.81 14.37 1.44
CA SER A 2 12.00 13.62 1.09
C SER A 2 11.74 12.12 1.31
N GLU A 3 12.52 11.27 0.65
CA GLU A 3 12.40 9.84 0.83
C GLU A 3 12.66 9.43 2.28
N ARG A 4 13.58 10.10 2.93
CA ARG A 4 13.90 9.84 4.33
C ARG A 4 12.71 10.14 5.24
N GLU A 5 12.03 11.26 5.01
CA GLU A 5 10.84 11.64 5.78
C GLU A 5 9.69 10.66 5.53
N PHE A 6 9.55 10.22 4.28
CA PHE A 6 8.54 9.24 3.92
C PHE A 6 8.74 7.93 4.67
N LYS A 7 9.99 7.43 4.71
CA LYS A 7 10.30 6.21 5.46
C LYS A 7 10.02 6.38 6.95
N LYS A 8 10.44 7.50 7.50
CA LYS A 8 10.28 7.78 8.93
C LYS A 8 8.81 7.88 9.31
N SER A 9 7.99 8.46 8.44
CA SER A 9 6.57 8.62 8.73
C SER A 9 5.76 7.34 8.52
N LEU A 10 6.27 6.36 7.76
CA LEU A 10 5.54 5.11 7.53
C LEU A 10 5.69 4.12 8.68
N THR A 11 6.93 3.90 9.16
CA THR A 11 7.16 2.95 10.24
C THR A 11 6.49 3.43 11.53
N GLY A 12 5.60 2.61 12.09
CA GLY A 12 4.84 2.97 13.27
C GLY A 12 3.62 3.83 12.98
N ASN A 13 3.45 4.28 11.74
CA ASN A 13 2.31 5.08 11.32
C ASN A 13 1.10 4.20 11.02
N VAL A 14 -0.07 4.83 11.04
CA VAL A 14 -1.33 4.13 10.78
C VAL A 14 -1.95 4.70 9.50
N LEU A 15 -2.14 3.85 8.50
CA LEU A 15 -2.77 4.23 7.25
C LEU A 15 -4.29 4.01 7.34
N ALA A 16 -5.06 4.96 6.81
CA ALA A 16 -6.52 4.90 6.81
C ALA A 16 -7.11 4.63 8.20
N SER A 17 -6.42 5.08 9.25
CA SER A 17 -6.80 4.89 10.66
C SER A 17 -6.99 3.42 11.04
N ARG A 18 -6.43 2.50 10.26
CA ARG A 18 -6.64 1.07 10.45
C ARG A 18 -5.38 0.22 10.37
N TYR A 19 -4.48 0.52 9.43
CA TYR A 19 -3.33 -0.34 9.16
C TYR A 19 -2.06 0.25 9.76
N GLU A 20 -1.56 -0.37 10.80
CA GLU A 20 -0.33 0.06 11.47
C GLU A 20 0.88 -0.54 10.77
N ILE A 21 1.76 0.30 10.26
CA ILE A 21 2.93 -0.14 9.50
C ILE A 21 3.99 -0.66 10.47
N ILE A 22 4.40 -1.90 10.26
CA ILE A 22 5.39 -2.58 11.08
C ILE A 22 6.78 -2.49 10.45
N GLN A 23 6.87 -2.77 9.14
CA GLN A 23 8.15 -2.85 8.48
C GLN A 23 7.99 -2.72 6.97
N GLN A 24 9.01 -2.19 6.30
CA GLN A 24 9.05 -2.17 4.84
C GLN A 24 9.67 -3.46 4.36
N LEU A 25 8.97 -4.20 3.50
CA LEU A 25 9.42 -5.46 2.94
C LEU A 25 10.19 -5.28 1.63
N ALA A 26 9.77 -4.33 0.80
CA ALA A 26 10.40 -4.08 -0.48
C ALA A 26 10.13 -2.65 -0.92
N LYS A 27 11.01 -2.14 -1.79
CA LYS A 27 10.89 -0.81 -2.36
C LYS A 27 11.41 -0.84 -3.79
N LYS A 28 10.64 -0.28 -4.73
CA LYS A 28 11.05 -0.20 -6.12
C LYS A 28 10.33 0.95 -6.80
N ALA A 29 11.09 1.94 -7.30
CA ALA A 29 10.60 2.99 -8.21
C ALA A 29 9.19 3.53 -7.86
N GLY A 30 9.03 4.08 -6.68
CA GLY A 30 7.75 4.65 -6.23
C GLY A 30 6.75 3.63 -5.69
N ARG A 31 7.07 2.35 -5.77
CA ARG A 31 6.24 1.29 -5.20
C ARG A 31 6.90 0.74 -3.94
N ARG A 32 6.11 0.53 -2.91
CA ARG A 32 6.59 -0.04 -1.64
C ARG A 32 5.68 -1.17 -1.22
N THR A 33 6.29 -2.20 -0.64
CA THR A 33 5.54 -3.31 -0.04
C THR A 33 5.80 -3.26 1.45
N LEU A 34 4.75 -3.12 2.23
CA LEU A 34 4.82 -2.91 3.66
C LEU A 34 4.12 -4.03 4.40
N LEU A 35 4.73 -4.46 5.51
CA LEU A 35 4.04 -5.35 6.45
C LEU A 35 3.30 -4.46 7.44
N ALA A 36 2.03 -4.75 7.66
CA ALA A 36 1.21 -3.98 8.57
C ALA A 36 0.33 -4.89 9.42
N ARG A 37 -0.21 -4.32 10.50
CA ARG A 37 -1.22 -4.99 11.31
C ARG A 37 -2.55 -4.28 11.11
N ASP A 38 -3.59 -5.04 10.79
CA ASP A 38 -4.94 -4.52 10.74
C ASP A 38 -5.46 -4.40 12.18
N ARG A 39 -5.72 -3.18 12.62
CA ARG A 39 -6.15 -2.93 14.00
C ARG A 39 -7.55 -3.43 14.30
N GLU A 40 -8.36 -3.65 13.27
CA GLU A 40 -9.71 -4.17 13.45
C GLU A 40 -9.74 -5.68 13.62
N THR A 41 -8.91 -6.40 12.88
CA THR A 41 -8.88 -7.86 12.93
C THR A 41 -7.72 -8.41 13.75
N GLU A 42 -6.73 -7.57 14.08
CA GLU A 42 -5.48 -7.94 14.74
C GLU A 42 -4.59 -8.86 13.89
N GLU A 43 -4.92 -9.00 12.61
CA GLU A 43 -4.16 -9.84 11.70
C GLU A 43 -3.08 -9.05 10.96
N LEU A 44 -2.02 -9.75 10.58
CA LEU A 44 -0.98 -9.17 9.72
C LEU A 44 -1.50 -9.11 8.30
N VAL A 45 -1.17 -8.01 7.61
CA VAL A 45 -1.54 -7.80 6.21
C VAL A 45 -0.35 -7.23 5.45
N VAL A 46 -0.41 -7.30 4.13
CA VAL A 46 0.59 -6.68 3.27
C VAL A 46 -0.07 -5.49 2.58
N VAL A 47 0.57 -4.33 2.68
CA VAL A 47 0.11 -3.12 2.00
C VAL A 47 1.07 -2.82 0.87
N LYS A 48 0.59 -2.86 -0.36
CA LYS A 48 1.34 -2.43 -1.53
C LYS A 48 0.97 -0.99 -1.79
N PHE A 49 1.96 -0.13 -1.81
CA PHE A 49 1.76 1.30 -1.90
C PHE A 49 2.42 1.86 -3.15
N LEU A 50 1.66 2.62 -3.94
CA LEU A 50 2.16 3.33 -5.10
C LEU A 50 2.08 4.82 -4.80
N SER A 51 3.24 5.49 -4.72
CA SER A 51 3.31 6.93 -4.56
C SER A 51 3.66 7.58 -5.88
N PHE A 52 3.16 8.78 -6.11
CA PHE A 52 3.52 9.57 -7.27
C PHE A 52 3.61 11.04 -6.90
N SER A 53 4.48 11.76 -7.62
CA SER A 53 4.65 13.19 -7.48
C SER A 53 3.99 13.92 -8.65
N SER A 54 4.38 15.18 -8.87
CA SER A 54 3.85 15.98 -9.97
C SER A 54 4.01 15.34 -11.35
N ASP A 55 5.03 14.49 -11.51
CA ASP A 55 5.26 13.74 -12.76
C ASP A 55 4.51 12.43 -12.71
N PHE A 56 3.23 12.54 -12.80
CA PHE A 56 2.33 11.41 -12.61
C PHE A 56 2.41 10.41 -13.76
N GLU A 57 2.70 9.15 -13.43
CA GLU A 57 2.79 8.08 -14.42
C GLU A 57 1.47 7.32 -14.50
N TRP A 58 0.66 7.68 -15.49
CA TRP A 58 -0.64 7.05 -15.71
C TRP A 58 -0.53 5.55 -15.93
N ASP A 59 0.53 5.10 -16.61
CA ASP A 59 0.72 3.67 -16.88
C ASP A 59 0.94 2.90 -15.60
N ALA A 60 1.73 3.46 -14.67
CA ALA A 60 1.97 2.84 -13.38
C ALA A 60 0.67 2.70 -12.57
N LEU A 61 -0.17 3.74 -12.58
CA LEU A 61 -1.45 3.68 -11.90
C LEU A 61 -2.38 2.65 -12.52
N LYS A 62 -2.45 2.61 -13.85
CA LYS A 62 -3.29 1.64 -14.54
C LYS A 62 -2.88 0.20 -14.24
N LEU A 63 -1.57 -0.06 -14.20
CA LEU A 63 -1.08 -1.39 -13.84
C LEU A 63 -1.42 -1.74 -12.39
N PHE A 64 -1.31 -0.77 -11.50
CA PHE A 64 -1.61 -0.98 -10.09
C PHE A 64 -3.10 -1.24 -9.87
N GLU A 65 -3.97 -0.49 -10.53
CA GLU A 65 -5.41 -0.72 -10.48
C GLU A 65 -5.79 -2.08 -11.06
N ARG A 66 -5.13 -2.47 -12.14
CA ARG A 66 -5.35 -3.77 -12.77
C ARG A 66 -4.97 -4.90 -11.82
N GLU A 67 -3.86 -4.77 -11.13
CA GLU A 67 -3.42 -5.74 -10.12
C GLU A 67 -4.48 -5.88 -9.03
N ALA A 68 -5.04 -4.78 -8.54
CA ALA A 68 -6.07 -4.80 -7.53
C ALA A 68 -7.35 -5.49 -8.03
N LYS A 69 -7.76 -5.20 -9.26
CA LYS A 69 -8.96 -5.82 -9.84
C LYS A 69 -8.79 -7.32 -10.06
N ILE A 70 -7.61 -7.73 -10.53
CA ILE A 70 -7.32 -9.15 -10.73
C ILE A 70 -7.33 -9.88 -9.40
N LEU A 71 -6.68 -9.32 -8.39
CA LEU A 71 -6.64 -9.92 -7.07
C LEU A 71 -8.04 -10.03 -6.46
N GLN A 72 -8.87 -8.99 -6.66
CA GLN A 72 -10.24 -8.98 -6.17
C GLN A 72 -11.09 -10.10 -6.80
N ALA A 73 -10.82 -10.46 -8.06
CA ALA A 73 -11.57 -11.47 -8.79
C ALA A 73 -11.10 -12.90 -8.49
N ILE A 74 -9.93 -13.07 -7.89
CA ILE A 74 -9.35 -14.39 -7.62
C ILE A 74 -9.71 -14.84 -6.21
N SER A 75 -10.10 -16.13 -6.10
CA SER A 75 -10.28 -16.78 -4.81
C SER A 75 -9.51 -18.10 -4.85
N HIS A 76 -8.32 -18.11 -4.26
CA HIS A 76 -7.43 -19.27 -4.27
C HIS A 76 -6.58 -19.27 -3.00
N PRO A 77 -6.49 -20.41 -2.29
CA PRO A 77 -5.79 -20.44 -0.99
C PRO A 77 -4.30 -20.14 -1.07
N ALA A 78 -3.66 -20.31 -2.22
CA ALA A 78 -2.23 -20.04 -2.39
C ALA A 78 -1.95 -18.61 -2.84
N ILE A 79 -2.98 -17.80 -3.08
CA ILE A 79 -2.84 -16.42 -3.54
C ILE A 79 -3.35 -15.48 -2.46
N PRO A 80 -2.63 -14.38 -2.15
CA PRO A 80 -3.10 -13.42 -1.15
C PRO A 80 -4.50 -12.91 -1.50
N ARG A 81 -5.34 -12.80 -0.48
CA ARG A 81 -6.70 -12.34 -0.66
C ARG A 81 -6.76 -10.82 -0.67
N TYR A 82 -7.50 -10.24 -1.61
CA TYR A 82 -7.80 -8.81 -1.64
C TYR A 82 -8.57 -8.42 -0.37
N LEU A 83 -8.13 -7.38 0.30
CA LEU A 83 -8.79 -6.89 1.52
C LEU A 83 -9.29 -5.46 1.37
N ASP A 84 -8.51 -4.57 0.75
CA ASP A 84 -8.87 -3.17 0.68
C ASP A 84 -8.07 -2.46 -0.41
N TYR A 85 -8.58 -1.30 -0.87
CA TYR A 85 -7.90 -0.45 -1.84
C TYR A 85 -8.36 0.98 -1.60
N PHE A 86 -7.41 1.91 -1.39
CA PHE A 86 -7.76 3.29 -1.09
C PHE A 86 -6.69 4.27 -1.53
N GLU A 87 -7.10 5.52 -1.68
CA GLU A 87 -6.20 6.62 -2.01
C GLU A 87 -5.71 7.28 -0.72
N LEU A 88 -4.43 7.70 -0.73
CA LEU A 88 -3.83 8.45 0.36
C LEU A 88 -3.31 9.78 -0.15
N GLU A 89 -3.44 10.81 0.68
CA GLU A 89 -2.89 12.12 0.41
C GLU A 89 -1.95 12.50 1.54
N PHE A 90 -0.76 12.97 1.17
CA PHE A 90 0.25 13.38 2.13
C PHE A 90 0.20 14.88 2.36
N ASN A 91 0.76 15.34 3.48
CA ASN A 91 0.74 16.75 3.89
C ASN A 91 1.37 17.69 2.86
N ASN A 92 2.26 17.20 2.03
CA ASN A 92 2.91 18.01 1.00
C ASN A 92 2.19 18.00 -0.36
N GLY A 93 0.95 17.51 -0.38
CA GLY A 93 0.16 17.45 -1.60
C GLY A 93 0.44 16.24 -2.48
N ASN A 94 1.39 15.39 -2.13
CA ASN A 94 1.64 14.16 -2.86
C ASN A 94 0.51 13.17 -2.58
N ARG A 95 0.25 12.32 -3.57
CA ARG A 95 -0.80 11.30 -3.49
C ARG A 95 -0.24 9.91 -3.67
N GLY A 96 -0.99 8.93 -3.23
CA GLY A 96 -0.67 7.54 -3.44
C GLY A 96 -1.90 6.67 -3.36
N PHE A 97 -1.75 5.43 -3.81
CA PHE A 97 -2.78 4.40 -3.69
C PHE A 97 -2.22 3.22 -2.92
N ALA A 98 -3.07 2.63 -2.11
CA ALA A 98 -2.71 1.47 -1.31
C ALA A 98 -3.62 0.30 -1.63
N LEU A 99 -3.02 -0.87 -1.86
CA LEU A 99 -3.70 -2.14 -2.03
C LEU A 99 -3.36 -3.00 -0.82
N VAL A 100 -4.36 -3.42 -0.07
CA VAL A 100 -4.17 -4.26 1.11
C VAL A 100 -4.57 -5.69 0.77
N GLN A 101 -3.69 -6.62 1.08
CA GLN A 101 -3.93 -8.04 0.85
C GLN A 101 -3.50 -8.86 2.07
N SER A 102 -4.00 -10.08 2.15
CA SER A 102 -3.65 -10.95 3.26
C SER A 102 -2.15 -11.27 3.25
N TYR A 103 -1.58 -11.48 4.43
CA TYR A 103 -0.19 -11.91 4.58
C TYR A 103 -0.15 -13.42 4.56
N ILE A 104 0.68 -13.96 3.68
CA ILE A 104 0.86 -15.41 3.58
C ILE A 104 2.25 -15.78 4.05
#